data_853da2839514222e76352c52dfe4f730
#
_entry.id   853da2839514222e76352c52dfe4f730
#
_cell.length_a   1.000
_cell.length_b   1.000
_cell.length_c   1.000
_cell.angle_alpha   90.00
_cell.angle_beta   90.00
_cell.angle_gamma   90.00
#
_symmetry.space_group_name_H-M   'P 1'
#
loop_
_entity.id
_entity.type
_entity.pdbx_description
1 polymer ?
#
loop_
_entity_poly.entity_id
_entity_poly.type
_entity_poly.pdbx_seq_one_letter_code
_entity_poly.pdbx_strand_id
1 'polypeptide(L)'
;MRPLLFWHLNDTSPKAIPESILAQLRADFYSNSARNLFLTGQLLELLDAFEANGISAIPYKGPTLAAFAYGNLALREFFDLDVLVRKNDVLRAKEVLVSEGYRSQYRMTPAQEAAFLRYADQYLYARDDGNAVDLHWEVAPKAFSFRPSTELLWKRLEHLSLGGRIVLVLSPEDMLLSLCVHGATHRWERLGWVCDVAELIHVCKDMDWDRLVEQAATLGSRRVLFLGLFLADGLLGAGLPEELSQRVQADAATRALAEQVYARLFPERAHSYRLFEESLFQPFHLKAMERLRDRARYCFRQATVPSWEDWESLPLPARLFPIYTLFRPIRLTEKYVRRLLAG
;
A
#
# COMPACT_ATOMS: atom_id res chain seq x y z
N MET A 1 -8.78 -12.72 -0.42
CA MET A 1 -9.52 -13.34 0.71
C MET A 1 -10.08 -14.73 0.39
N ARG A 2 -10.70 -14.97 -0.77
CA ARG A 2 -11.29 -16.27 -1.12
C ARG A 2 -10.30 -17.43 -1.06
N PRO A 3 -9.03 -17.30 -1.54
CA PRO A 3 -8.05 -18.38 -1.42
C PRO A 3 -7.74 -18.77 0.03
N LEU A 4 -7.53 -17.77 0.90
CA LEU A 4 -7.28 -18.02 2.33
C LEU A 4 -8.49 -18.67 3.01
N LEU A 5 -9.70 -18.18 2.69
CA LEU A 5 -10.94 -18.75 3.19
C LEU A 5 -11.09 -20.23 2.75
N PHE A 6 -10.86 -20.53 1.46
CA PHE A 6 -10.87 -21.91 0.97
C PHE A 6 -9.92 -22.81 1.75
N TRP A 7 -8.67 -22.35 1.94
CA TRP A 7 -7.64 -23.12 2.65
C TRP A 7 -8.09 -23.52 4.04
N HIS A 8 -8.56 -22.57 4.86
CA HIS A 8 -9.02 -22.82 6.21
C HIS A 8 -10.30 -23.67 6.27
N LEU A 9 -11.29 -23.40 5.43
CA LEU A 9 -12.55 -24.16 5.42
C LEU A 9 -12.37 -25.59 4.95
N ASN A 10 -11.50 -25.82 3.97
CA ASN A 10 -11.21 -27.18 3.47
C ASN A 10 -10.53 -28.06 4.52
N ASP A 11 -9.72 -27.45 5.41
CA ASP A 11 -9.02 -28.16 6.48
C ASP A 11 -9.92 -28.37 7.72
N THR A 12 -10.66 -27.34 8.14
CA THR A 12 -11.35 -27.35 9.42
C THR A 12 -12.79 -27.90 9.38
N SER A 13 -13.55 -27.64 8.31
CA SER A 13 -14.99 -27.95 8.29
C SER A 13 -15.57 -28.15 6.87
N PRO A 14 -15.01 -29.03 6.02
CA PRO A 14 -15.47 -29.16 4.64
C PRO A 14 -16.92 -29.62 4.53
N LYS A 15 -17.43 -30.39 5.48
CA LYS A 15 -18.80 -30.92 5.47
C LYS A 15 -19.88 -29.91 5.89
N ALA A 16 -19.50 -28.78 6.48
CA ALA A 16 -20.43 -27.76 6.94
C ALA A 16 -20.80 -26.75 5.84
N ILE A 17 -20.15 -26.84 4.66
CA ILE A 17 -20.28 -25.87 3.58
C ILE A 17 -20.98 -26.52 2.38
N PRO A 18 -21.95 -25.83 1.74
CA PRO A 18 -22.56 -26.32 0.51
C PRO A 18 -21.49 -26.63 -0.56
N GLU A 19 -21.59 -27.81 -1.21
CA GLU A 19 -20.62 -28.27 -2.21
C GLU A 19 -20.38 -27.24 -3.33
N SER A 20 -21.43 -26.53 -3.77
CA SER A 20 -21.33 -25.48 -4.81
C SER A 20 -20.45 -24.31 -4.38
N ILE A 21 -20.52 -23.91 -3.09
CA ILE A 21 -19.70 -22.83 -2.54
C ILE A 21 -18.24 -23.29 -2.41
N LEU A 22 -18.03 -24.51 -1.91
CA LEU A 22 -16.69 -25.08 -1.78
C LEU A 22 -16.03 -25.26 -3.16
N ALA A 23 -16.77 -25.72 -4.17
CA ALA A 23 -16.29 -25.85 -5.54
C ALA A 23 -15.87 -24.48 -6.14
N GLN A 24 -16.66 -23.43 -5.89
CA GLN A 24 -16.31 -22.07 -6.32
C GLN A 24 -15.04 -21.56 -5.63
N LEU A 25 -14.95 -21.68 -4.32
CA LEU A 25 -13.76 -21.27 -3.56
C LEU A 25 -12.51 -22.02 -4.01
N ARG A 26 -12.65 -23.32 -4.33
CA ARG A 26 -11.58 -24.15 -4.88
C ARG A 26 -11.12 -23.62 -6.24
N ALA A 27 -12.04 -23.30 -7.15
CA ALA A 27 -11.72 -22.74 -8.46
C ALA A 27 -10.98 -21.39 -8.32
N ASP A 28 -11.43 -20.51 -7.43
CA ASP A 28 -10.80 -19.23 -7.13
C ASP A 28 -9.37 -19.44 -6.57
N PHE A 29 -9.18 -20.43 -5.69
CA PHE A 29 -7.86 -20.78 -5.12
C PHE A 29 -6.87 -21.22 -6.21
N TYR A 30 -7.25 -22.14 -7.09
CA TYR A 30 -6.37 -22.60 -8.16
C TYR A 30 -6.08 -21.52 -9.20
N SER A 31 -7.08 -20.73 -9.56
CA SER A 31 -6.89 -19.58 -10.47
C SER A 31 -5.91 -18.55 -9.87
N ASN A 32 -6.06 -18.24 -8.57
CA ASN A 32 -5.14 -17.36 -7.84
C ASN A 32 -3.73 -17.95 -7.79
N SER A 33 -3.61 -19.25 -7.50
CA SER A 33 -2.32 -19.95 -7.43
C SER A 33 -1.56 -19.86 -8.76
N ALA A 34 -2.24 -20.16 -9.87
CA ALA A 34 -1.64 -20.11 -11.21
C ALA A 34 -1.17 -18.69 -11.57
N ARG A 35 -2.03 -17.67 -11.32
CA ARG A 35 -1.66 -16.27 -11.53
C ARG A 35 -0.47 -15.85 -10.67
N ASN A 36 -0.49 -16.17 -9.39
CA ASN A 36 0.56 -15.80 -8.45
C ASN A 36 1.90 -16.44 -8.81
N LEU A 37 1.89 -17.70 -9.25
CA LEU A 37 3.09 -18.37 -9.72
C LEU A 37 3.65 -17.69 -10.98
N PHE A 38 2.80 -17.34 -11.94
CA PHE A 38 3.17 -16.61 -13.12
C PHE A 38 3.77 -15.24 -12.78
N LEU A 39 3.11 -14.43 -11.93
CA LEU A 39 3.60 -13.12 -11.50
C LEU A 39 4.91 -13.25 -10.70
N THR A 40 5.09 -14.32 -9.94
CA THR A 40 6.36 -14.58 -9.25
C THR A 40 7.51 -14.81 -10.24
N GLY A 41 7.28 -15.57 -11.30
CA GLY A 41 8.26 -15.74 -12.39
C GLY A 41 8.62 -14.40 -13.03
N GLN A 42 7.62 -13.59 -13.38
CA GLN A 42 7.82 -12.26 -13.95
C GLN A 42 8.59 -11.31 -13.00
N LEU A 43 8.33 -11.39 -11.69
CA LEU A 43 9.09 -10.62 -10.70
C LEU A 43 10.57 -11.02 -10.71
N LEU A 44 10.87 -12.33 -10.72
CA LEU A 44 12.25 -12.82 -10.71
C LEU A 44 13.01 -12.41 -11.97
N GLU A 45 12.39 -12.53 -13.15
CA GLU A 45 12.94 -12.04 -14.43
C GLU A 45 13.25 -10.54 -14.37
N LEU A 46 12.31 -9.75 -13.82
CA LEU A 46 12.49 -8.30 -13.69
C LEU A 46 13.61 -7.95 -12.70
N LEU A 47 13.75 -8.68 -11.60
CA LEU A 47 14.85 -8.49 -10.64
C LEU A 47 16.21 -8.83 -11.28
N ASP A 48 16.27 -9.87 -12.13
CA ASP A 48 17.47 -10.19 -12.91
C ASP A 48 17.84 -9.07 -13.88
N ALA A 49 16.84 -8.51 -14.57
CA ALA A 49 17.05 -7.38 -15.48
C ALA A 49 17.56 -6.13 -14.74
N PHE A 50 17.02 -5.82 -13.57
CA PHE A 50 17.51 -4.71 -12.74
C PHE A 50 18.95 -4.96 -12.26
N GLU A 51 19.26 -6.16 -11.78
CA GLU A 51 20.60 -6.52 -11.31
C GLU A 51 21.64 -6.44 -12.43
N ALA A 52 21.31 -6.96 -13.62
CA ALA A 52 22.17 -6.87 -14.81
C ALA A 52 22.48 -5.43 -15.22
N ASN A 53 21.60 -4.48 -14.89
CA ASN A 53 21.79 -3.05 -15.11
C ASN A 53 22.36 -2.31 -13.87
N GLY A 54 22.81 -3.03 -12.84
CA GLY A 54 23.37 -2.45 -11.62
C GLY A 54 22.37 -1.64 -10.81
N ILE A 55 21.10 -2.02 -10.84
CA ILE A 55 20.00 -1.39 -10.10
C ILE A 55 19.61 -2.32 -8.96
N SER A 56 19.77 -1.86 -7.71
CA SER A 56 19.23 -2.57 -6.57
C SER A 56 17.73 -2.37 -6.48
N ALA A 57 16.97 -3.45 -6.46
CA ALA A 57 15.52 -3.44 -6.40
C ALA A 57 15.01 -4.33 -5.24
N ILE A 58 13.96 -3.89 -4.56
CA ILE A 58 13.36 -4.58 -3.43
C ILE A 58 11.88 -4.82 -3.75
N PRO A 59 11.45 -6.04 -4.00
CA PRO A 59 10.04 -6.38 -4.00
C PRO A 59 9.54 -6.40 -2.53
N TYR A 60 8.49 -5.65 -2.20
CA TYR A 60 8.10 -5.49 -0.80
C TYR A 60 6.64 -5.84 -0.47
N LYS A 61 5.86 -6.20 -1.49
CA LYS A 61 4.51 -6.76 -1.40
C LYS A 61 4.38 -7.93 -2.38
N GLY A 62 3.17 -8.16 -2.92
CA GLY A 62 2.96 -9.19 -3.95
C GLY A 62 3.50 -10.56 -3.55
N PRO A 63 4.35 -11.17 -4.38
CA PRO A 63 4.93 -12.49 -4.15
C PRO A 63 5.76 -12.61 -2.87
N THR A 64 6.56 -11.58 -2.54
CA THR A 64 7.44 -11.64 -1.36
C THR A 64 6.64 -11.65 -0.06
N LEU A 65 5.60 -10.83 0.04
CA LEU A 65 4.72 -10.86 1.22
C LEU A 65 3.94 -12.19 1.30
N ALA A 66 3.48 -12.74 0.17
CA ALA A 66 2.83 -14.03 0.14
C ALA A 66 3.76 -15.17 0.60
N ALA A 67 5.01 -15.17 0.17
CA ALA A 67 6.00 -16.17 0.60
C ALA A 67 6.39 -15.98 2.06
N PHE A 68 6.63 -14.73 2.50
CA PHE A 68 7.15 -14.43 3.83
C PHE A 68 6.07 -14.61 4.92
N ALA A 69 4.92 -13.96 4.77
CA ALA A 69 3.91 -13.92 5.81
C ALA A 69 2.94 -15.12 5.75
N TYR A 70 2.61 -15.61 4.56
CA TYR A 70 1.66 -16.72 4.40
C TYR A 70 2.34 -18.08 4.19
N GLY A 71 3.64 -18.11 3.91
CA GLY A 71 4.38 -19.34 3.62
C GLY A 71 3.91 -20.08 2.34
N ASN A 72 2.94 -19.51 1.63
CA ASN A 72 2.35 -20.11 0.43
C ASN A 72 1.82 -19.02 -0.51
N LEU A 73 2.35 -18.98 -1.73
CA LEU A 73 1.97 -17.99 -2.75
C LEU A 73 0.48 -18.03 -3.10
N ALA A 74 -0.19 -19.18 -2.94
CA ALA A 74 -1.59 -19.34 -3.31
C ALA A 74 -2.57 -18.64 -2.34
N LEU A 75 -2.16 -18.32 -1.11
CA LEU A 75 -3.06 -17.84 -0.06
C LEU A 75 -3.38 -16.35 -0.14
N ARG A 76 -2.46 -15.55 -0.68
CA ARG A 76 -2.63 -14.10 -0.82
C ARG A 76 -3.04 -13.72 -2.24
N GLU A 77 -4.01 -12.83 -2.39
CA GLU A 77 -4.36 -12.26 -3.72
C GLU A 77 -3.52 -11.02 -4.00
N PHE A 78 -2.87 -10.99 -5.17
CA PHE A 78 -2.20 -9.81 -5.71
C PHE A 78 -2.32 -9.78 -7.24
N PHE A 79 -2.25 -8.60 -7.84
CA PHE A 79 -2.51 -8.37 -9.27
C PHE A 79 -1.41 -7.52 -9.93
N ASP A 80 -0.49 -7.02 -9.14
CA ASP A 80 0.60 -6.12 -9.50
C ASP A 80 1.89 -6.54 -8.77
N LEU A 81 3.00 -6.01 -9.24
CA LEU A 81 4.32 -6.21 -8.67
C LEU A 81 4.82 -4.88 -8.11
N ASP A 82 4.84 -4.77 -6.79
CA ASP A 82 5.41 -3.60 -6.09
C ASP A 82 6.92 -3.75 -5.97
N VAL A 83 7.68 -2.89 -6.64
CA VAL A 83 9.15 -2.90 -6.61
C VAL A 83 9.69 -1.54 -6.18
N LEU A 84 10.49 -1.52 -5.12
CA LEU A 84 11.14 -0.31 -4.61
C LEU A 84 12.57 -0.23 -5.13
N VAL A 85 12.93 0.93 -5.71
CA VAL A 85 14.29 1.25 -6.13
C VAL A 85 14.78 2.54 -5.46
N ARG A 86 16.08 2.78 -5.47
CA ARG A 86 16.60 4.08 -5.02
C ARG A 86 16.12 5.19 -5.94
N LYS A 87 15.81 6.35 -5.39
CA LYS A 87 15.29 7.49 -6.16
C LYS A 87 16.21 7.88 -7.33
N ASN A 88 17.51 7.76 -7.15
CA ASN A 88 18.50 8.08 -8.20
C ASN A 88 18.49 7.08 -9.36
N ASP A 89 17.96 5.88 -9.13
CA ASP A 89 17.90 4.82 -10.14
C ASP A 89 16.57 4.77 -10.90
N VAL A 90 15.57 5.57 -10.51
CA VAL A 90 14.22 5.51 -11.06
C VAL A 90 14.18 5.64 -12.58
N LEU A 91 14.94 6.58 -13.17
CA LEU A 91 14.96 6.76 -14.62
C LEU A 91 15.63 5.58 -15.33
N ARG A 92 16.71 5.02 -14.77
CA ARG A 92 17.35 3.81 -15.27
C ARG A 92 16.43 2.59 -15.16
N ALA A 93 15.73 2.46 -14.02
CA ALA A 93 14.75 1.40 -13.81
C ALA A 93 13.58 1.49 -14.80
N LYS A 94 13.14 2.71 -15.13
CA LYS A 94 12.16 2.95 -16.20
C LYS A 94 12.66 2.43 -17.55
N GLU A 95 13.91 2.70 -17.91
CA GLU A 95 14.50 2.23 -19.18
C GLU A 95 14.51 0.70 -19.25
N VAL A 96 14.87 0.03 -18.14
CA VAL A 96 14.80 -1.43 -18.02
C VAL A 96 13.37 -1.93 -18.18
N LEU A 97 12.39 -1.35 -17.49
CA LEU A 97 10.98 -1.73 -17.64
C LEU A 97 10.49 -1.59 -19.09
N VAL A 98 10.89 -0.51 -19.77
CA VAL A 98 10.53 -0.31 -21.18
C VAL A 98 11.17 -1.36 -22.08
N SER A 99 12.45 -1.75 -21.85
CA SER A 99 13.10 -2.83 -22.61
C SER A 99 12.47 -4.19 -22.38
N GLU A 100 11.90 -4.43 -21.18
CA GLU A 100 11.13 -5.63 -20.85
C GLU A 100 9.66 -5.57 -21.35
N GLY A 101 9.31 -4.57 -22.18
CA GLY A 101 8.01 -4.44 -22.82
C GLY A 101 6.93 -3.77 -21.97
N TYR A 102 7.27 -3.23 -20.81
CA TYR A 102 6.32 -2.44 -20.01
C TYR A 102 6.17 -1.03 -20.56
N ARG A 103 4.96 -0.49 -20.47
CA ARG A 103 4.63 0.88 -20.87
C ARG A 103 4.12 1.67 -19.69
N SER A 104 4.60 2.91 -19.54
CA SER A 104 4.09 3.83 -18.53
C SER A 104 2.62 4.15 -18.83
N GLN A 105 1.79 4.17 -17.79
CA GLN A 105 0.41 4.65 -17.88
C GLN A 105 0.35 6.17 -18.12
N TYR A 106 1.46 6.89 -17.90
CA TYR A 106 1.55 8.34 -18.06
C TYR A 106 2.36 8.70 -19.30
N ARG A 107 1.77 9.46 -20.21
CA ARG A 107 2.48 10.09 -21.33
C ARG A 107 2.97 11.47 -20.89
N MET A 108 4.22 11.58 -20.52
CA MET A 108 4.83 12.81 -20.01
C MET A 108 5.94 13.31 -20.92
N THR A 109 6.02 14.64 -21.06
CA THR A 109 7.24 15.28 -21.58
C THR A 109 8.38 15.15 -20.55
N PRO A 110 9.66 15.27 -20.94
CA PRO A 110 10.78 15.22 -19.99
C PRO A 110 10.65 16.22 -18.82
N ALA A 111 10.07 17.38 -19.08
CA ALA A 111 9.87 18.39 -18.07
C ALA A 111 8.75 18.02 -17.07
N GLN A 112 7.67 17.42 -17.56
CA GLN A 112 6.60 16.86 -16.71
C GLN A 112 7.13 15.70 -15.87
N GLU A 113 7.94 14.85 -16.45
CA GLU A 113 8.56 13.73 -15.73
C GLU A 113 9.48 14.21 -14.60
N ALA A 114 10.32 15.21 -14.87
CA ALA A 114 11.16 15.82 -13.84
C ALA A 114 10.34 16.44 -12.69
N ALA A 115 9.20 17.04 -13.01
CA ALA A 115 8.26 17.55 -12.00
C ALA A 115 7.58 16.41 -11.24
N PHE A 116 7.12 15.37 -11.94
CA PHE A 116 6.47 14.20 -11.36
C PHE A 116 7.37 13.51 -10.31
N LEU A 117 8.64 13.28 -10.60
CA LEU A 117 9.61 12.71 -9.67
C LEU A 117 9.79 13.52 -8.36
N ARG A 118 9.47 14.82 -8.38
CA ARG A 118 9.53 15.65 -7.16
C ARG A 118 8.33 15.40 -6.24
N TYR A 119 7.17 15.12 -6.81
CA TYR A 119 5.89 15.09 -6.09
C TYR A 119 5.33 13.70 -5.88
N ALA A 120 5.50 12.80 -6.84
CA ALA A 120 5.06 11.41 -6.76
C ALA A 120 6.02 10.54 -5.93
N ASP A 121 5.60 9.33 -5.69
CA ASP A 121 6.27 8.28 -4.92
C ASP A 121 6.42 6.98 -5.71
N GLN A 122 5.70 6.84 -6.83
CA GLN A 122 5.70 5.67 -7.70
C GLN A 122 5.37 6.01 -9.15
N TYR A 123 5.74 5.11 -10.05
CA TYR A 123 5.27 5.03 -11.44
C TYR A 123 4.46 3.75 -11.65
N LEU A 124 3.41 3.85 -12.43
CA LEU A 124 2.60 2.71 -12.86
C LEU A 124 2.99 2.30 -14.28
N TYR A 125 3.34 1.04 -14.43
CA TYR A 125 3.66 0.41 -15.70
C TYR A 125 2.75 -0.78 -15.95
N ALA A 126 2.43 -1.04 -17.21
CA ALA A 126 1.67 -2.22 -17.60
C ALA A 126 2.20 -2.78 -18.93
N ARG A 127 2.04 -4.09 -19.12
CA ARG A 127 2.25 -4.78 -20.39
C ARG A 127 0.93 -5.11 -21.06
N ASP A 128 0.97 -5.43 -22.35
CA ASP A 128 -0.19 -5.79 -23.15
C ASP A 128 -0.88 -7.09 -22.65
N ASP A 129 -0.16 -7.94 -21.93
CA ASP A 129 -0.67 -9.16 -21.27
C ASP A 129 -1.44 -8.89 -19.95
N GLY A 130 -1.57 -7.63 -19.56
CA GLY A 130 -2.27 -7.20 -18.35
C GLY A 130 -1.43 -7.19 -17.08
N ASN A 131 -0.14 -7.56 -17.15
CA ASN A 131 0.76 -7.49 -16.00
C ASN A 131 1.13 -6.05 -15.68
N ALA A 132 1.04 -5.69 -14.40
CA ALA A 132 1.34 -4.36 -13.90
C ALA A 132 2.53 -4.37 -12.93
N VAL A 133 3.33 -3.31 -12.99
CA VAL A 133 4.43 -3.04 -12.08
C VAL A 133 4.28 -1.64 -11.52
N ASP A 134 4.26 -1.57 -10.19
CA ASP A 134 4.34 -0.32 -9.44
C ASP A 134 5.79 -0.10 -9.04
N LEU A 135 6.48 0.76 -9.79
CA LEU A 135 7.85 1.14 -9.52
C LEU A 135 7.88 2.26 -8.49
N HIS A 136 8.24 1.92 -7.26
CA HIS A 136 8.30 2.84 -6.13
C HIS A 136 9.72 3.38 -5.89
N TRP A 137 9.81 4.60 -5.34
CA TRP A 137 11.05 5.15 -4.73
C TRP A 137 10.81 5.70 -3.33
N GLU A 138 9.58 5.54 -2.83
CA GLU A 138 9.15 5.79 -1.45
C GLU A 138 8.20 4.66 -1.05
N VAL A 139 8.27 4.20 0.18
CA VAL A 139 7.38 3.12 0.68
C VAL A 139 5.98 3.62 1.08
N ALA A 140 5.77 4.93 1.05
CA ALA A 140 4.50 5.56 1.37
C ALA A 140 4.31 6.88 0.61
N PRO A 141 3.07 7.27 0.32
CA PRO A 141 2.79 8.54 -0.34
C PRO A 141 3.35 9.72 0.43
N LYS A 142 4.00 10.65 -0.29
CA LYS A 142 4.60 11.87 0.29
C LYS A 142 3.61 12.77 1.02
N ALA A 143 2.32 12.60 0.80
CA ALA A 143 1.27 13.30 1.54
C ALA A 143 1.13 12.80 2.98
N PHE A 144 1.46 11.54 3.24
CA PHE A 144 1.44 10.97 4.59
C PHE A 144 2.70 11.34 5.38
N SER A 145 2.58 11.35 6.70
CA SER A 145 3.68 11.70 7.62
C SER A 145 4.79 10.66 7.66
N PHE A 146 4.45 9.43 7.33
CA PHE A 146 5.38 8.31 7.34
C PHE A 146 6.47 8.49 6.28
N ARG A 147 7.65 8.86 6.75
CA ARG A 147 8.85 8.98 5.93
C ARG A 147 10.01 8.30 6.63
N PRO A 148 10.09 6.97 6.57
CA PRO A 148 11.30 6.32 7.02
C PRO A 148 12.46 6.85 6.19
N SER A 149 13.61 7.02 6.82
CA SER A 149 14.81 7.32 6.04
C SER A 149 15.03 6.15 5.07
N THR A 150 14.97 6.42 3.79
CA THR A 150 15.21 5.43 2.74
C THR A 150 16.55 4.74 2.96
N GLU A 151 17.58 5.49 3.38
CA GLU A 151 18.88 4.93 3.71
C GLU A 151 18.85 3.92 4.87
N LEU A 152 18.02 4.15 5.88
CA LEU A 152 17.87 3.22 7.01
C LEU A 152 17.13 1.95 6.58
N LEU A 153 16.14 2.05 5.71
CA LEU A 153 15.47 0.88 5.13
C LEU A 153 16.46 0.01 4.36
N TRP A 154 17.26 0.62 3.47
CA TRP A 154 18.27 -0.10 2.70
C TRP A 154 19.37 -0.75 3.55
N LYS A 155 19.62 -0.28 4.77
CA LYS A 155 20.59 -0.88 5.70
C LYS A 155 20.05 -2.05 6.52
N ARG A 156 18.71 -2.24 6.56
CA ARG A 156 18.03 -3.25 7.38
C ARG A 156 17.34 -4.32 6.56
N LEU A 157 17.69 -4.41 5.28
CA LEU A 157 17.12 -5.42 4.40
C LEU A 157 17.49 -6.81 4.87
N GLU A 158 16.56 -7.72 4.69
CA GLU A 158 16.72 -9.14 4.97
C GLU A 158 16.71 -9.96 3.68
N HIS A 159 16.97 -11.25 3.79
CA HIS A 159 17.01 -12.17 2.69
C HIS A 159 15.84 -13.14 2.77
N LEU A 160 15.13 -13.30 1.66
CA LEU A 160 14.04 -14.26 1.52
C LEU A 160 14.32 -15.19 0.33
N SER A 161 14.10 -16.49 0.51
CA SER A 161 14.08 -17.44 -0.61
C SER A 161 12.74 -17.40 -1.32
N LEU A 162 12.74 -17.02 -2.59
CA LEU A 162 11.56 -16.93 -3.45
C LEU A 162 11.82 -17.66 -4.77
N GLY A 163 11.11 -18.77 -5.01
CA GLY A 163 11.27 -19.54 -6.24
C GLY A 163 12.69 -20.09 -6.47
N GLY A 164 13.43 -20.38 -5.40
CA GLY A 164 14.83 -20.85 -5.46
C GLY A 164 15.87 -19.73 -5.59
N ARG A 165 15.47 -18.47 -5.67
CA ARG A 165 16.35 -17.29 -5.66
C ARG A 165 16.31 -16.59 -4.31
N ILE A 166 17.45 -16.06 -3.85
CA ILE A 166 17.50 -15.17 -2.69
C ILE A 166 17.21 -13.74 -3.16
N VAL A 167 16.18 -13.14 -2.59
CA VAL A 167 15.78 -11.75 -2.85
C VAL A 167 15.89 -10.91 -1.58
N LEU A 168 16.18 -9.61 -1.75
CA LEU A 168 16.17 -8.65 -0.65
C LEU A 168 14.74 -8.25 -0.33
N VAL A 169 14.40 -8.17 0.95
CA VAL A 169 13.08 -7.74 1.44
C VAL A 169 13.23 -6.74 2.59
N LEU A 170 12.19 -6.02 2.92
CA LEU A 170 12.16 -5.18 4.12
C LEU A 170 12.25 -6.05 5.38
N SER A 171 12.86 -5.54 6.45
CA SER A 171 12.78 -6.17 7.77
C SER A 171 11.32 -6.33 8.21
N PRO A 172 10.99 -7.30 9.09
CA PRO A 172 9.63 -7.50 9.58
C PRO A 172 8.97 -6.23 10.13
N GLU A 173 9.72 -5.44 10.90
CA GLU A 173 9.22 -4.19 11.48
C GLU A 173 8.93 -3.12 10.42
N ASP A 174 9.83 -2.97 9.45
CA ASP A 174 9.64 -2.01 8.35
C ASP A 174 8.50 -2.47 7.43
N MET A 175 8.37 -3.76 7.20
CA MET A 175 7.27 -4.35 6.44
C MET A 175 5.93 -4.13 7.15
N LEU A 176 5.84 -4.43 8.45
CA LEU A 176 4.63 -4.24 9.24
C LEU A 176 4.18 -2.78 9.24
N LEU A 177 5.10 -1.85 9.48
CA LEU A 177 4.80 -0.43 9.48
C LEU A 177 4.36 0.05 8.07
N SER A 178 5.00 -0.45 7.02
CA SER A 178 4.63 -0.17 5.62
C SER A 178 3.21 -0.67 5.30
N LEU A 179 2.84 -1.87 5.75
CA LEU A 179 1.50 -2.44 5.58
C LEU A 179 0.44 -1.61 6.34
N CYS A 180 0.73 -1.19 7.57
CA CYS A 180 -0.16 -0.33 8.34
C CYS A 180 -0.38 1.03 7.66
N VAL A 181 0.69 1.62 7.12
CA VAL A 181 0.61 2.89 6.37
C VAL A 181 -0.17 2.69 5.07
N HIS A 182 0.07 1.62 4.34
CA HIS A 182 -0.69 1.28 3.13
C HIS A 182 -2.18 1.12 3.43
N GLY A 183 -2.54 0.33 4.45
CA GLY A 183 -3.92 0.18 4.90
C GLY A 183 -4.57 1.51 5.26
N ALA A 184 -3.87 2.36 6.02
CA ALA A 184 -4.38 3.68 6.41
C ALA A 184 -4.53 4.63 5.20
N THR A 185 -3.60 4.61 4.25
CA THR A 185 -3.67 5.39 3.00
C THR A 185 -4.93 5.07 2.22
N HIS A 186 -5.29 3.79 2.17
CA HIS A 186 -6.48 3.26 1.50
C HIS A 186 -7.67 3.07 2.45
N ARG A 187 -7.61 3.64 3.68
CA ARG A 187 -8.70 3.62 4.66
C ARG A 187 -9.18 2.20 5.02
N TRP A 188 -8.33 1.22 4.87
CA TRP A 188 -8.59 -0.20 5.14
C TRP A 188 -9.84 -0.76 4.42
N GLU A 189 -10.06 -0.36 3.17
CA GLU A 189 -11.23 -0.77 2.38
C GLU A 189 -11.26 -2.28 2.04
N ARG A 190 -10.14 -2.98 2.25
CA ARG A 190 -10.02 -4.42 1.96
C ARG A 190 -9.59 -5.19 3.21
N LEU A 191 -10.38 -6.18 3.59
CA LEU A 191 -10.03 -7.07 4.71
C LEU A 191 -8.69 -7.81 4.48
N GLY A 192 -8.30 -8.05 3.22
CA GLY A 192 -7.00 -8.64 2.88
C GLY A 192 -5.81 -7.88 3.42
N TRP A 193 -5.89 -6.55 3.56
CA TRP A 193 -4.81 -5.76 4.17
C TRP A 193 -4.71 -5.98 5.69
N VAL A 194 -5.83 -6.28 6.35
CA VAL A 194 -5.84 -6.68 7.77
C VAL A 194 -5.23 -8.07 7.91
N CYS A 195 -5.53 -9.00 6.97
CA CYS A 195 -4.90 -10.31 6.93
C CYS A 195 -3.38 -10.21 6.74
N ASP A 196 -2.90 -9.34 5.83
CA ASP A 196 -1.46 -9.14 5.62
C ASP A 196 -0.75 -8.77 6.93
N VAL A 197 -1.34 -7.89 7.74
CA VAL A 197 -0.82 -7.50 9.07
C VAL A 197 -0.88 -8.66 10.05
N ALA A 198 -2.00 -9.38 10.12
CA ALA A 198 -2.18 -10.49 11.07
C ALA A 198 -1.22 -11.65 10.77
N GLU A 199 -1.11 -12.06 9.51
CA GLU A 199 -0.22 -13.15 9.09
C GLU A 199 1.25 -12.79 9.35
N LEU A 200 1.65 -11.54 9.10
CA LEU A 200 3.01 -11.08 9.40
C LEU A 200 3.30 -11.16 10.91
N ILE A 201 2.36 -10.74 11.77
CA ILE A 201 2.50 -10.86 13.23
C ILE A 201 2.59 -12.34 13.66
N HIS A 202 1.80 -13.22 13.04
CA HIS A 202 1.80 -14.65 13.35
C HIS A 202 3.14 -15.32 13.07
N VAL A 203 3.86 -14.94 12.01
CA VAL A 203 5.13 -15.57 11.66
C VAL A 203 6.33 -14.89 12.33
N CYS A 204 6.25 -13.61 12.67
CA CYS A 204 7.36 -12.85 13.27
C CYS A 204 7.23 -12.80 14.80
N LYS A 205 7.51 -13.90 15.48
CA LYS A 205 7.37 -14.00 16.95
C LYS A 205 8.41 -13.17 17.72
N ASP A 206 9.59 -12.97 17.12
CA ASP A 206 10.74 -12.28 17.74
C ASP A 206 10.79 -10.79 17.35
N MET A 207 9.65 -10.20 16.96
CA MET A 207 9.57 -8.79 16.58
C MET A 207 9.89 -7.88 17.77
N ASP A 208 10.78 -6.90 17.56
CA ASP A 208 11.11 -5.87 18.56
C ASP A 208 10.00 -4.80 18.58
N TRP A 209 8.96 -5.08 19.38
CA TRP A 209 7.77 -4.24 19.49
C TRP A 209 8.05 -2.84 20.03
N ASP A 210 8.94 -2.72 21.00
CA ASP A 210 9.27 -1.42 21.62
C ASP A 210 9.98 -0.52 20.61
N ARG A 211 10.97 -1.08 19.90
CA ARG A 211 11.65 -0.38 18.81
C ARG A 211 10.70 0.01 17.70
N LEU A 212 9.77 -0.87 17.30
CA LEU A 212 8.77 -0.59 16.27
C LEU A 212 7.84 0.57 16.68
N VAL A 213 7.34 0.55 17.92
CA VAL A 213 6.48 1.63 18.45
C VAL A 213 7.24 2.95 18.57
N GLU A 214 8.48 2.93 19.01
CA GLU A 214 9.34 4.11 19.09
C GLU A 214 9.64 4.68 17.70
N GLN A 215 9.97 3.83 16.74
CA GLN A 215 10.17 4.22 15.34
C GLN A 215 8.89 4.86 14.76
N ALA A 216 7.74 4.24 14.95
CA ALA A 216 6.48 4.76 14.50
C ALA A 216 6.15 6.12 15.16
N ALA A 217 6.43 6.28 16.46
CA ALA A 217 6.25 7.54 17.19
C ALA A 217 7.18 8.64 16.63
N THR A 218 8.45 8.30 16.38
CA THR A 218 9.44 9.23 15.80
C THR A 218 9.02 9.70 14.42
N LEU A 219 8.43 8.81 13.62
CA LEU A 219 7.92 9.12 12.27
C LEU A 219 6.53 9.80 12.28
N GLY A 220 5.85 9.88 13.43
CA GLY A 220 4.49 10.43 13.55
C GLY A 220 3.41 9.50 12.97
N SER A 221 3.67 8.22 12.98
CA SER A 221 2.80 7.15 12.44
C SER A 221 2.38 6.12 13.50
N ARG A 222 2.59 6.40 14.80
CA ARG A 222 2.22 5.49 15.89
C ARG A 222 0.72 5.15 15.86
N ARG A 223 -0.16 6.14 15.63
CA ARG A 223 -1.60 5.91 15.52
C ARG A 223 -1.96 5.03 14.32
N VAL A 224 -1.25 5.20 13.21
CA VAL A 224 -1.43 4.36 12.01
C VAL A 224 -1.00 2.92 12.30
N LEU A 225 0.12 2.73 12.99
CA LEU A 225 0.56 1.41 13.48
C LEU A 225 -0.49 0.82 14.43
N PHE A 226 -0.89 1.55 15.46
CA PHE A 226 -1.89 1.09 16.44
C PHE A 226 -3.20 0.70 15.79
N LEU A 227 -3.66 1.44 14.76
CA LEU A 227 -4.85 1.09 14.01
C LEU A 227 -4.70 -0.26 13.30
N GLY A 228 -3.58 -0.50 12.61
CA GLY A 228 -3.32 -1.79 11.96
C GLY A 228 -3.30 -2.95 12.96
N LEU A 229 -2.60 -2.77 14.09
CA LEU A 229 -2.53 -3.75 15.17
C LEU A 229 -3.91 -4.00 15.80
N PHE A 230 -4.68 -2.94 16.06
CA PHE A 230 -6.04 -3.05 16.61
C PHE A 230 -6.97 -3.85 15.71
N LEU A 231 -6.91 -3.59 14.40
CA LEU A 231 -7.73 -4.31 13.41
C LEU A 231 -7.31 -5.78 13.27
N ALA A 232 -6.00 -6.04 13.22
CA ALA A 232 -5.48 -7.40 13.09
C ALA A 232 -5.79 -8.26 14.33
N ASP A 233 -5.60 -7.69 15.51
CA ASP A 233 -5.88 -8.39 16.77
C ASP A 233 -7.40 -8.57 17.00
N GLY A 234 -8.19 -7.51 16.82
CA GLY A 234 -9.64 -7.53 17.06
C GLY A 234 -10.45 -8.34 16.05
N LEU A 235 -10.03 -8.41 14.77
CA LEU A 235 -10.74 -9.16 13.73
C LEU A 235 -10.23 -10.58 13.51
N LEU A 236 -8.92 -10.80 13.71
CA LEU A 236 -8.26 -12.04 13.32
C LEU A 236 -7.44 -12.69 14.43
N GLY A 237 -7.43 -12.10 15.64
CA GLY A 237 -6.71 -12.67 16.78
C GLY A 237 -5.19 -12.78 16.51
N ALA A 238 -4.57 -11.70 16.04
CA ALA A 238 -3.15 -11.71 15.64
C ALA A 238 -2.19 -12.09 16.79
N GLY A 239 -2.62 -11.98 18.05
CA GLY A 239 -1.84 -12.41 19.21
C GLY A 239 -0.70 -11.44 19.56
N LEU A 240 -1.05 -10.18 19.76
CA LEU A 240 -0.12 -9.16 20.26
C LEU A 240 0.36 -9.48 21.68
N PRO A 241 1.58 -9.05 22.07
CA PRO A 241 1.97 -9.05 23.48
C PRO A 241 0.95 -8.29 24.33
N GLU A 242 0.66 -8.82 25.51
CA GLU A 242 -0.43 -8.32 26.38
C GLU A 242 -0.31 -6.82 26.67
N GLU A 243 0.88 -6.33 27.03
CA GLU A 243 1.13 -4.92 27.31
C GLU A 243 0.88 -4.02 26.09
N LEU A 244 1.28 -4.49 24.88
CA LEU A 244 1.06 -3.76 23.65
C LEU A 244 -0.44 -3.76 23.29
N SER A 245 -1.12 -4.90 23.42
CA SER A 245 -2.56 -5.02 23.16
C SER A 245 -3.35 -4.04 24.06
N GLN A 246 -3.03 -4.00 25.37
CA GLN A 246 -3.65 -3.05 26.29
C GLN A 246 -3.40 -1.58 25.89
N ARG A 247 -2.17 -1.22 25.49
CA ARG A 247 -1.84 0.14 25.00
C ARG A 247 -2.61 0.51 23.74
N VAL A 248 -2.71 -0.43 22.79
CA VAL A 248 -3.44 -0.25 21.53
C VAL A 248 -4.93 -0.08 21.77
N GLN A 249 -5.51 -0.91 22.65
CA GLN A 249 -6.93 -0.87 22.99
C GLN A 249 -7.32 0.36 23.84
N ALA A 250 -6.43 0.87 24.66
CA ALA A 250 -6.65 2.07 25.45
C ALA A 250 -6.66 3.38 24.63
N ASP A 251 -6.07 3.39 23.42
CA ASP A 251 -6.01 4.59 22.59
C ASP A 251 -7.37 4.94 21.97
N ALA A 252 -8.01 5.98 22.50
CA ALA A 252 -9.35 6.40 22.08
C ALA A 252 -9.39 6.86 20.61
N ALA A 253 -8.32 7.45 20.09
CA ALA A 253 -8.24 7.90 18.70
C ALA A 253 -8.14 6.72 17.74
N THR A 254 -7.41 5.68 18.11
CA THR A 254 -7.32 4.41 17.37
C THR A 254 -8.69 3.73 17.31
N ARG A 255 -9.41 3.62 18.44
CA ARG A 255 -10.78 3.06 18.47
C ARG A 255 -11.73 3.82 17.54
N ALA A 256 -11.73 5.15 17.61
CA ALA A 256 -12.59 5.97 16.76
C ALA A 256 -12.27 5.85 15.25
N LEU A 257 -11.04 5.53 14.88
CA LEU A 257 -10.65 5.20 13.51
C LEU A 257 -11.09 3.78 13.14
N ALA A 258 -10.91 2.82 14.04
CA ALA A 258 -11.31 1.43 13.82
C ALA A 258 -12.83 1.30 13.59
N GLU A 259 -13.66 2.07 14.30
CA GLU A 259 -15.12 2.13 14.06
C GLU A 259 -15.43 2.57 12.63
N GLN A 260 -14.70 3.56 12.09
CA GLN A 260 -14.89 3.98 10.71
C GLN A 260 -14.46 2.90 9.70
N VAL A 261 -13.42 2.12 10.02
CA VAL A 261 -12.99 0.98 9.20
C VAL A 261 -14.02 -0.13 9.24
N TYR A 262 -14.53 -0.49 10.43
CA TYR A 262 -15.58 -1.51 10.58
C TYR A 262 -16.84 -1.15 9.77
N ALA A 263 -17.27 0.11 9.82
CA ALA A 263 -18.40 0.57 9.05
C ALA A 263 -18.20 0.44 7.53
N ARG A 264 -16.96 0.50 7.02
CA ARG A 264 -16.64 0.28 5.61
C ARG A 264 -16.54 -1.19 5.24
N LEU A 265 -15.86 -1.98 6.08
CA LEU A 265 -15.68 -3.41 5.83
C LEU A 265 -17.01 -4.19 5.94
N PHE A 266 -17.93 -3.71 6.79
CA PHE A 266 -19.21 -4.36 7.09
C PHE A 266 -20.37 -3.37 6.92
N PRO A 267 -20.73 -2.98 5.67
CA PRO A 267 -21.68 -1.90 5.40
C PRO A 267 -23.10 -2.14 5.90
N GLU A 268 -23.49 -3.38 6.20
CA GLU A 268 -24.80 -3.71 6.79
C GLU A 268 -25.00 -3.10 8.18
N ARG A 269 -23.93 -2.69 8.84
CA ARG A 269 -23.94 -2.01 10.16
C ARG A 269 -23.93 -0.48 10.07
N ALA A 270 -23.83 0.10 8.84
CA ALA A 270 -23.51 1.52 8.65
C ALA A 270 -24.60 2.25 7.84
N HIS A 271 -25.62 2.80 8.52
CA HIS A 271 -26.64 3.63 7.85
C HIS A 271 -26.21 5.08 7.54
N SER A 272 -25.01 5.53 7.91
CA SER A 272 -24.69 6.98 7.98
C SER A 272 -23.42 7.49 7.29
N TYR A 273 -22.56 6.66 6.69
CA TYR A 273 -21.20 7.09 6.34
C TYR A 273 -20.93 7.49 4.87
N ARG A 274 -21.91 7.40 3.98
CA ARG A 274 -21.71 7.62 2.53
C ARG A 274 -21.44 9.06 2.09
N LEU A 275 -21.77 10.07 2.91
CA LEU A 275 -21.75 11.48 2.50
C LEU A 275 -20.36 12.16 2.50
N PHE A 276 -19.31 11.53 3.03
CA PHE A 276 -17.98 12.16 3.17
C PHE A 276 -16.88 11.54 2.32
N GLU A 277 -17.19 10.58 1.45
CA GLU A 277 -16.15 9.83 0.71
C GLU A 277 -15.42 10.64 -0.36
N GLU A 278 -15.96 11.75 -0.81
CA GLU A 278 -15.41 12.56 -1.92
C GLU A 278 -14.74 13.87 -1.48
N SER A 279 -14.44 14.04 -0.19
CA SER A 279 -13.77 15.25 0.30
C SER A 279 -12.31 15.30 -0.16
N LEU A 280 -11.84 16.49 -0.62
CA LEU A 280 -10.43 16.75 -0.92
C LEU A 280 -9.53 16.43 0.28
N PHE A 281 -9.97 16.81 1.46
CA PHE A 281 -9.31 16.53 2.73
C PHE A 281 -10.04 15.38 3.40
N GLN A 282 -9.52 14.17 3.27
CA GLN A 282 -10.13 12.99 3.86
C GLN A 282 -10.10 13.09 5.39
N PRO A 283 -11.27 13.17 6.08
CA PRO A 283 -11.30 13.30 7.54
C PRO A 283 -10.61 12.14 8.25
N PHE A 284 -10.66 10.94 7.66
CA PHE A 284 -9.95 9.77 8.15
C PHE A 284 -8.45 10.01 8.21
N HIS A 285 -7.84 10.50 7.11
CA HIS A 285 -6.40 10.75 7.06
C HIS A 285 -5.97 11.82 8.06
N LEU A 286 -6.76 12.90 8.20
CA LEU A 286 -6.50 13.95 9.19
C LEU A 286 -6.56 13.42 10.63
N LYS A 287 -7.48 12.51 10.93
CA LYS A 287 -7.58 11.85 12.24
C LYS A 287 -6.44 10.85 12.47
N ALA A 288 -6.00 10.15 11.42
CA ALA A 288 -4.89 9.20 11.49
C ALA A 288 -3.54 9.90 11.76
N MET A 289 -3.37 11.14 11.32
CA MET A 289 -2.16 11.94 11.58
C MET A 289 -2.15 12.48 13.01
N GLU A 290 -1.07 12.25 13.76
CA GLU A 290 -0.95 12.67 15.15
C GLU A 290 -0.56 14.14 15.28
N ARG A 291 0.33 14.64 14.43
CA ARG A 291 0.98 15.94 14.54
C ARG A 291 0.27 17.00 13.71
N LEU A 292 0.02 18.17 14.29
CA LEU A 292 -0.61 19.30 13.57
C LEU A 292 0.18 19.71 12.32
N ARG A 293 1.51 19.71 12.41
CA ARG A 293 2.38 20.02 11.24
C ARG A 293 2.16 19.07 10.08
N ASP A 294 1.87 17.80 10.37
CA ASP A 294 1.66 16.76 9.35
C ASP A 294 0.28 16.94 8.71
N ARG A 295 -0.74 17.26 9.51
CA ARG A 295 -2.07 17.63 9.01
C ARG A 295 -1.99 18.86 8.12
N ALA A 296 -1.29 19.92 8.56
CA ALA A 296 -1.10 21.13 7.77
C ALA A 296 -0.36 20.84 6.46
N ARG A 297 0.71 20.01 6.50
CA ARG A 297 1.44 19.57 5.32
C ARG A 297 0.55 18.77 4.37
N TYR A 298 -0.25 17.85 4.90
CA TYR A 298 -1.21 17.06 4.11
C TYR A 298 -2.19 17.99 3.39
N CYS A 299 -2.85 18.90 4.11
CA CYS A 299 -3.79 19.86 3.52
C CYS A 299 -3.11 20.73 2.45
N PHE A 300 -1.93 21.28 2.77
CA PHE A 300 -1.18 22.09 1.82
C PHE A 300 -0.83 21.32 0.55
N ARG A 301 -0.35 20.08 0.67
CA ARG A 301 -0.01 19.25 -0.48
C ARG A 301 -1.24 18.88 -1.30
N GLN A 302 -2.33 18.49 -0.66
CA GLN A 302 -3.59 18.17 -1.36
C GLN A 302 -4.11 19.38 -2.16
N ALA A 303 -3.96 20.59 -1.62
CA ALA A 303 -4.41 21.80 -2.27
C ALA A 303 -3.47 22.29 -3.40
N THR A 304 -2.16 22.02 -3.31
CA THR A 304 -1.17 22.70 -4.15
C THR A 304 -0.34 21.79 -5.06
N VAL A 305 -0.14 20.51 -4.70
CA VAL A 305 0.62 19.57 -5.54
C VAL A 305 -0.23 19.16 -6.74
N PRO A 306 0.21 19.45 -7.97
CA PRO A 306 -0.56 19.11 -9.16
C PRO A 306 -0.77 17.60 -9.29
N SER A 307 -1.95 17.21 -9.73
CA SER A 307 -2.29 15.85 -10.13
C SER A 307 -2.16 15.67 -11.64
N TRP A 308 -2.28 14.45 -12.10
CA TRP A 308 -2.36 14.15 -13.53
C TRP A 308 -3.49 14.92 -14.22
N GLU A 309 -4.68 14.97 -13.61
CA GLU A 309 -5.82 15.74 -14.12
C GLU A 309 -5.51 17.23 -14.32
N ASP A 310 -4.64 17.83 -13.48
CA ASP A 310 -4.25 19.23 -13.62
C ASP A 310 -3.40 19.42 -14.88
N TRP A 311 -2.51 18.49 -15.19
CA TRP A 311 -1.65 18.54 -16.38
C TRP A 311 -2.41 18.26 -17.67
N GLU A 312 -3.41 17.40 -17.64
CA GLU A 312 -4.30 17.15 -18.79
C GLU A 312 -5.22 18.34 -19.06
N SER A 313 -5.77 18.95 -18.01
CA SER A 313 -6.74 20.04 -18.15
C SER A 313 -6.10 21.36 -18.60
N LEU A 314 -4.82 21.58 -18.29
CA LEU A 314 -4.07 22.78 -18.65
C LEU A 314 -2.62 22.42 -18.98
N PRO A 315 -2.27 22.07 -20.22
CA PRO A 315 -0.92 21.68 -20.59
C PRO A 315 0.01 22.92 -20.64
N LEU A 316 0.74 23.17 -19.57
CA LEU A 316 1.69 24.29 -19.47
C LEU A 316 3.10 23.86 -19.86
N PRO A 317 3.89 24.74 -20.52
CA PRO A 317 5.31 24.52 -20.73
C PRO A 317 6.09 24.49 -19.41
N ALA A 318 7.21 23.80 -19.35
CA ALA A 318 7.99 23.55 -18.14
C ALA A 318 8.27 24.80 -17.28
N ARG A 319 8.54 25.93 -17.93
CA ARG A 319 8.82 27.21 -17.26
C ARG A 319 7.64 27.74 -16.42
N LEU A 320 6.42 27.35 -16.77
CA LEU A 320 5.18 27.77 -16.12
C LEU A 320 4.63 26.74 -15.12
N PHE A 321 5.34 25.63 -14.87
CA PHE A 321 4.90 24.59 -13.91
C PHE A 321 4.59 25.11 -12.50
N PRO A 322 5.27 26.13 -11.94
CA PRO A 322 4.87 26.72 -10.65
C PRO A 322 3.44 27.26 -10.64
N ILE A 323 2.88 27.62 -11.80
CA ILE A 323 1.50 28.09 -11.92
C ILE A 323 0.48 27.02 -11.50
N TYR A 324 0.79 25.74 -11.71
CA TYR A 324 -0.11 24.67 -11.24
C TYR A 324 -0.38 24.70 -9.75
N THR A 325 0.56 25.16 -8.94
CA THR A 325 0.37 25.32 -7.49
C THR A 325 -0.74 26.33 -7.16
N LEU A 326 -0.91 27.34 -8.02
CA LEU A 326 -1.97 28.36 -7.90
C LEU A 326 -3.26 27.91 -8.64
N PHE A 327 -3.12 27.26 -9.79
CA PHE A 327 -4.23 26.79 -10.59
C PHE A 327 -5.04 25.69 -9.89
N ARG A 328 -4.36 24.73 -9.25
CA ARG A 328 -5.00 23.59 -8.60
C ARG A 328 -6.03 23.99 -7.53
N PRO A 329 -5.78 24.89 -6.56
CA PRO A 329 -6.81 25.32 -5.61
C PRO A 329 -8.05 25.90 -6.30
N ILE A 330 -7.87 26.67 -7.38
CA ILE A 330 -8.97 27.27 -8.14
C ILE A 330 -9.82 26.17 -8.79
N ARG A 331 -9.18 25.23 -9.50
CA ARG A 331 -9.86 24.10 -10.15
C ARG A 331 -10.60 23.23 -9.12
N LEU A 332 -9.98 22.97 -7.98
CA LEU A 332 -10.59 22.19 -6.91
C LEU A 332 -11.83 22.91 -6.34
N THR A 333 -11.74 24.21 -6.11
CA THR A 333 -12.89 25.02 -5.65
C THR A 333 -14.03 24.95 -6.65
N GLU A 334 -13.75 25.10 -7.94
CA GLU A 334 -14.77 24.99 -9.00
C GLU A 334 -15.41 23.58 -9.02
N LYS A 335 -14.58 22.51 -8.95
CA LYS A 335 -15.05 21.11 -8.91
C LYS A 335 -16.01 20.88 -7.72
N TYR A 336 -15.68 21.40 -6.54
CA TYR A 336 -16.51 21.20 -5.35
C TYR A 336 -17.77 22.09 -5.34
N VAL A 337 -17.68 23.33 -5.80
CA VAL A 337 -18.85 24.23 -5.94
C VAL A 337 -19.86 23.64 -6.94
N ARG A 338 -19.39 23.17 -8.11
CA ARG A 338 -20.28 22.51 -9.09
C ARG A 338 -20.98 21.29 -8.50
N ARG A 339 -20.32 20.50 -7.67
CA ARG A 339 -20.92 19.32 -7.01
C ARG A 339 -21.97 19.73 -5.98
N LEU A 340 -21.72 20.77 -5.17
CA LEU A 340 -22.68 21.27 -4.20
C LEU A 340 -23.93 21.86 -4.86
N LEU A 341 -23.82 22.36 -6.09
CA LEU A 341 -24.96 22.91 -6.85
C LEU A 341 -25.73 21.84 -7.63
N ALA A 342 -25.15 20.64 -7.83
CA ALA A 342 -25.75 19.54 -8.59
C ALA A 342 -26.42 18.47 -7.70
N GLY A 343 -26.23 18.52 -6.36
CA GLY A 343 -26.85 17.62 -5.37
C GLY A 343 -27.80 18.33 -4.47
#